data_af8d03b5db7016bd9d7a8f27655b41cc
#
_entry.id   af8d03b5db7016bd9d7a8f27655b41cc
#
_cell.length_a   1.000
_cell.length_b   1.000
_cell.length_c   1.000
_cell.angle_alpha   90.00
_cell.angle_beta   90.00
_cell.angle_gamma   90.00
#
_symmetry.space_group_name_H-M   'P 1'
#
loop_
_entity.id
_entity.type
_entity.pdbx_description
1 polymer ?
#
loop_
_entity_poly.entity_id
_entity_poly.type
_entity_poly.pdbx_seq_one_letter_code
_entity_poly.pdbx_strand_id
1 'polypeptide(L)'
;MRHRIAFISTIVFALAVTASAQIPAAAPIPHLEKRGAATQLIVDGKPWLALAGETDNTASSSLEYMETAWPKIVKVNLNTVLVGIGWDWVEPEEGKYDFTLVDGLLDGARKHNLRLIFLWFGSWKNGLSSFVPEWVKADQQRFPRARLKIGKPVEVLSTLSEASLNADTRAYTAFMRHLKEADTGRRTVLMIQLQNEVGLIGDSRDRSAPAEAAFARPVPPELLDYLQKNKPALWPDLLKLWEAAGARTAGTWQEVFGKSTVADEIFMAWNYSRYLDHMAKAGKAEYPLPVFTNTWLVQPQDQVPGDYPSGCPEPLVIDIWKAGAPAIDINAPDVHLRNFNDWSERFHRPNNPLFVPESYGDLGGAANAFYGIGQHAGIGYSPFGVNSPEHWAEMRPGTNTPVSNALEDLPLAKAYAVLAQMTPLITDAQAKGTIGAAWLTTQQPRRDIALGNYVVNIDIQRNRRNPVPALGYAIVVSVGPDEYFVAGRDVQILFMPNTPGPEIAGLARVETGKFVDGKWIPGRRVNGDDVVLEYDQAAAAAKNQSGSGLIFGADGPTIQHVKLYRYH
;
A
#
# COMPACT_ATOMS: atom_id res chain seq x y z
N MET A 1 10.88 30.35 -94.37
CA MET A 1 10.59 29.23 -93.48
C MET A 1 10.85 29.69 -92.06
N ARG A 2 9.81 29.96 -91.29
CA ARG A 2 9.93 30.43 -89.92
C ARG A 2 9.36 29.34 -89.01
N HIS A 3 10.20 28.72 -88.20
CA HIS A 3 9.77 27.72 -87.17
C HIS A 3 9.30 28.43 -85.89
N ARG A 4 8.07 28.16 -85.49
CA ARG A 4 7.54 28.57 -84.16
C ARG A 4 7.79 27.46 -83.21
N ILE A 5 8.52 27.73 -82.11
CA ILE A 5 8.70 26.87 -80.98
C ILE A 5 7.63 27.26 -79.96
N ALA A 6 6.73 26.29 -79.58
CA ALA A 6 5.74 26.48 -78.53
C ALA A 6 6.34 26.00 -77.18
N PHE A 7 6.38 26.93 -76.23
CA PHE A 7 6.71 26.56 -74.79
C PHE A 7 5.47 26.11 -74.11
N ILE A 8 5.49 24.89 -73.60
CA ILE A 8 4.46 24.33 -72.67
C ILE A 8 4.97 24.57 -71.27
N SER A 9 4.32 25.47 -70.51
CA SER A 9 4.55 25.67 -69.06
C SER A 9 3.73 24.68 -68.26
N THR A 10 4.39 23.73 -67.60
CA THR A 10 3.78 22.80 -66.66
C THR A 10 3.73 23.47 -65.28
N ILE A 11 2.52 23.82 -64.81
CA ILE A 11 2.31 24.33 -63.45
C ILE A 11 2.19 23.10 -62.53
N VAL A 12 3.17 22.91 -61.63
CA VAL A 12 3.13 21.92 -60.56
C VAL A 12 2.42 22.53 -59.34
N PHE A 13 1.22 22.06 -59.05
CA PHE A 13 0.51 22.39 -57.83
C PHE A 13 1.10 21.58 -56.67
N ALA A 14 1.85 22.19 -55.77
CA ALA A 14 2.29 21.57 -54.52
C ALA A 14 1.13 21.62 -53.52
N LEU A 15 0.50 20.46 -53.24
CA LEU A 15 -0.42 20.30 -52.11
C LEU A 15 0.41 20.31 -50.82
N ALA A 16 0.33 21.40 -50.07
CA ALA A 16 0.82 21.45 -48.69
C ALA A 16 -0.13 20.67 -47.80
N VAL A 17 0.24 19.42 -47.41
CA VAL A 17 -0.42 18.66 -46.37
C VAL A 17 -0.02 19.29 -45.04
N THR A 18 -0.88 20.12 -44.47
CA THR A 18 -0.75 20.56 -43.07
C THR A 18 -1.02 19.39 -42.16
N ALA A 19 0.03 18.72 -41.67
CA ALA A 19 -0.05 17.79 -40.58
C ALA A 19 -0.49 18.58 -39.32
N SER A 20 -1.76 18.49 -38.96
CA SER A 20 -2.22 18.93 -37.65
C SER A 20 -1.49 18.09 -36.59
N ALA A 21 -0.50 18.69 -35.93
CA ALA A 21 0.06 18.09 -34.72
C ALA A 21 -1.08 17.93 -33.73
N GLN A 22 -1.54 16.68 -33.55
CA GLN A 22 -2.44 16.33 -32.44
C GLN A 22 -1.70 16.68 -31.17
N ILE A 23 -2.21 17.67 -30.43
CA ILE A 23 -1.79 17.93 -29.06
C ILE A 23 -2.01 16.60 -28.32
N PRO A 24 -0.99 15.97 -27.73
CA PRO A 24 -1.17 14.74 -26.98
C PRO A 24 -2.25 14.98 -25.94
N ALA A 25 -3.26 14.12 -25.90
CA ALA A 25 -4.27 14.19 -24.85
C ALA A 25 -3.54 14.23 -23.51
N ALA A 26 -3.91 15.18 -22.64
CA ALA A 26 -3.29 15.28 -21.32
C ALA A 26 -3.39 13.91 -20.63
N ALA A 27 -2.26 13.42 -20.11
CA ALA A 27 -2.24 12.14 -19.40
C ALA A 27 -3.33 12.14 -18.30
N PRO A 28 -4.04 11.01 -18.11
CA PRO A 28 -5.12 10.95 -17.13
C PRO A 28 -4.60 11.23 -15.71
N ILE A 29 -5.48 11.78 -14.88
CA ILE A 29 -5.21 11.95 -13.44
C ILE A 29 -4.92 10.56 -12.84
N PRO A 30 -3.98 10.43 -11.87
CA PRO A 30 -3.75 9.18 -11.17
C PRO A 30 -5.05 8.60 -10.62
N HIS A 31 -5.30 7.33 -10.84
CA HIS A 31 -6.54 6.65 -10.44
C HIS A 31 -6.32 5.17 -10.20
N LEU A 32 -7.26 4.54 -9.49
CA LEU A 32 -7.30 3.09 -9.33
C LEU A 32 -8.10 2.47 -10.47
N GLU A 33 -7.59 1.40 -11.06
CA GLU A 33 -8.23 0.66 -12.12
C GLU A 33 -8.23 -0.85 -11.84
N LYS A 34 -9.38 -1.50 -12.01
CA LYS A 34 -9.46 -2.96 -11.97
C LYS A 34 -8.89 -3.54 -13.27
N ARG A 35 -7.77 -4.24 -13.17
CA ARG A 35 -7.09 -4.89 -14.29
C ARG A 35 -6.97 -6.39 -14.04
N GLY A 36 -7.84 -7.16 -14.67
CA GLY A 36 -7.90 -8.61 -14.47
C GLY A 36 -8.07 -9.00 -13.00
N ALA A 37 -7.10 -9.71 -12.42
CA ALA A 37 -7.15 -10.18 -11.04
C ALA A 37 -6.86 -9.08 -10.00
N ALA A 38 -6.19 -7.97 -10.39
CA ALA A 38 -5.71 -6.93 -9.46
C ALA A 38 -6.44 -5.60 -9.63
N THR A 39 -6.43 -4.76 -8.58
CA THR A 39 -6.67 -3.32 -8.67
C THR A 39 -5.32 -2.61 -8.60
N GLN A 40 -5.02 -1.77 -9.59
CA GLN A 40 -3.72 -1.12 -9.73
C GLN A 40 -3.84 0.39 -9.74
N LEU A 41 -2.83 1.09 -9.23
CA LEU A 41 -2.69 2.53 -9.38
C LEU A 41 -2.15 2.83 -10.78
N ILE A 42 -2.86 3.67 -11.53
CA ILE A 42 -2.47 4.10 -12.87
C ILE A 42 -1.93 5.52 -12.80
N VAL A 43 -0.71 5.70 -13.29
CA VAL A 43 -0.01 6.98 -13.37
C VAL A 43 0.51 7.14 -14.79
N ASP A 44 0.26 8.29 -15.41
CA ASP A 44 0.63 8.56 -16.81
C ASP A 44 0.16 7.46 -17.79
N GLY A 45 -1.02 6.86 -17.50
CA GLY A 45 -1.64 5.80 -18.30
C GLY A 45 -0.99 4.41 -18.15
N LYS A 46 -0.11 4.22 -17.15
CA LYS A 46 0.57 2.95 -16.90
C LYS A 46 0.41 2.51 -15.43
N PRO A 47 0.42 1.21 -15.16
CA PRO A 47 0.48 0.72 -13.79
C PRO A 47 1.71 1.26 -13.06
N TRP A 48 1.50 1.77 -11.85
CA TRP A 48 2.52 2.28 -10.95
C TRP A 48 2.59 1.40 -9.71
N LEU A 49 3.76 0.87 -9.43
CA LEU A 49 4.05 0.18 -8.19
C LEU A 49 4.72 1.19 -7.24
N ALA A 50 4.04 1.56 -6.16
CA ALA A 50 4.57 2.52 -5.21
C ALA A 50 5.63 1.85 -4.31
N LEU A 51 6.89 1.98 -4.69
CA LEU A 51 8.04 1.70 -3.83
C LEU A 51 8.23 2.93 -2.95
N ALA A 52 7.47 2.97 -1.87
CA ALA A 52 7.26 4.19 -1.13
C ALA A 52 8.05 4.24 0.18
N GLY A 53 7.99 5.38 0.87
CA GLY A 53 8.46 5.57 2.22
C GLY A 53 7.81 6.80 2.82
N GLU A 54 7.39 6.71 4.07
CA GLU A 54 6.79 7.80 4.83
C GLU A 54 7.85 8.53 5.64
N THR A 55 7.80 9.86 5.60
CA THR A 55 8.64 10.69 6.48
C THR A 55 8.10 10.71 7.90
N ASP A 56 8.94 11.07 8.88
CA ASP A 56 8.46 11.38 10.22
C ASP A 56 7.38 12.46 10.16
N ASN A 57 6.44 12.43 11.10
CA ASN A 57 5.21 13.23 11.12
C ASN A 57 5.39 14.72 10.83
N THR A 58 6.50 15.31 11.27
CA THR A 58 6.78 16.75 11.15
C THR A 58 8.00 17.07 10.28
N ALA A 59 8.62 16.09 9.65
CA ALA A 59 9.79 16.31 8.78
C ALA A 59 9.48 17.32 7.66
N SER A 60 8.29 17.20 7.05
CA SER A 60 7.78 18.07 5.99
C SER A 60 7.40 19.49 6.43
N SER A 61 7.41 19.80 7.74
CA SER A 61 7.16 21.15 8.25
C SER A 61 8.31 22.14 7.99
N SER A 62 9.46 21.64 7.54
CA SER A 62 10.63 22.44 7.16
C SER A 62 11.20 22.00 5.82
N LEU A 63 11.15 22.92 4.84
CA LEU A 63 11.76 22.67 3.52
C LEU A 63 13.29 22.53 3.61
N GLU A 64 13.94 23.27 4.52
CA GLU A 64 15.38 23.15 4.79
C GLU A 64 15.74 21.75 5.30
N TYR A 65 14.94 21.20 6.22
CA TYR A 65 15.12 19.81 6.68
C TYR A 65 14.93 18.82 5.54
N MET A 66 13.90 19.00 4.71
CA MET A 66 13.62 18.11 3.57
C MET A 66 14.75 18.11 2.53
N GLU A 67 15.46 19.23 2.32
CA GLU A 67 16.67 19.23 1.45
C GLU A 67 17.75 18.27 1.94
N THR A 68 17.80 17.97 3.25
CA THR A 68 18.72 16.94 3.79
C THR A 68 18.18 15.52 3.64
N ALA A 69 16.86 15.35 3.55
CA ALA A 69 16.18 14.06 3.45
C ALA A 69 16.13 13.51 2.01
N TRP A 70 15.84 14.36 1.01
CA TRP A 70 15.69 13.93 -0.37
C TRP A 70 16.84 13.06 -0.91
N PRO A 71 18.13 13.42 -0.70
CA PRO A 71 19.24 12.59 -1.17
C PRO A 71 19.29 11.20 -0.52
N LYS A 72 18.86 11.06 0.73
CA LYS A 72 18.78 9.77 1.43
C LYS A 72 17.66 8.91 0.85
N ILE A 73 16.49 9.52 0.64
CA ILE A 73 15.30 8.90 0.04
C ILE A 73 15.62 8.30 -1.33
N VAL A 74 16.33 9.05 -2.18
CA VAL A 74 16.76 8.55 -3.49
C VAL A 74 17.72 7.38 -3.37
N LYS A 75 18.66 7.40 -2.41
CA LYS A 75 19.64 6.33 -2.21
C LYS A 75 19.03 5.00 -1.79
N VAL A 76 17.87 5.02 -1.15
CA VAL A 76 17.15 3.79 -0.79
C VAL A 76 16.15 3.32 -1.86
N ASN A 77 16.29 3.83 -3.09
CA ASN A 77 15.54 3.41 -4.29
C ASN A 77 14.02 3.61 -4.21
N LEU A 78 13.55 4.63 -3.50
CA LEU A 78 12.15 5.02 -3.53
C LEU A 78 11.78 5.68 -4.87
N ASN A 79 10.52 5.52 -5.27
CA ASN A 79 9.92 6.28 -6.37
C ASN A 79 8.74 7.15 -5.88
N THR A 80 8.30 6.95 -4.64
CA THR A 80 7.15 7.62 -4.03
C THR A 80 7.47 7.98 -2.58
N VAL A 81 7.07 9.15 -2.13
CA VAL A 81 7.25 9.58 -0.73
C VAL A 81 5.92 10.01 -0.14
N LEU A 82 5.61 9.51 1.05
CA LEU A 82 4.48 9.95 1.85
C LEU A 82 4.96 11.09 2.75
N VAL A 83 4.28 12.24 2.68
CA VAL A 83 4.63 13.45 3.44
C VAL A 83 3.42 14.01 4.17
N GLY A 84 3.55 14.24 5.47
CA GLY A 84 2.49 14.86 6.27
C GLY A 84 2.32 16.34 5.91
N ILE A 85 1.08 16.81 5.95
CA ILE A 85 0.72 18.22 5.87
C ILE A 85 -0.33 18.53 6.93
N GLY A 86 0.01 19.40 7.89
CA GLY A 86 -0.86 19.78 8.99
C GLY A 86 -1.90 20.82 8.58
N TRP A 87 -3.13 20.70 9.09
CA TRP A 87 -4.15 21.72 8.92
C TRP A 87 -3.70 23.06 9.48
N ASP A 88 -3.05 23.06 10.66
CA ASP A 88 -2.48 24.26 11.29
C ASP A 88 -1.36 24.94 10.47
N TRP A 89 -0.70 24.20 9.59
CA TRP A 89 0.30 24.78 8.66
C TRP A 89 -0.36 25.41 7.45
N VAL A 90 -1.46 24.81 6.97
CA VAL A 90 -2.19 25.26 5.77
C VAL A 90 -3.15 26.41 6.09
N GLU A 91 -3.78 26.43 7.27
CA GLU A 91 -4.74 27.46 7.70
C GLU A 91 -4.39 27.98 9.11
N PRO A 92 -3.25 28.69 9.28
CA PRO A 92 -2.82 29.20 10.59
C PRO A 92 -3.81 30.19 11.21
N GLU A 93 -4.50 30.97 10.40
CA GLU A 93 -5.61 31.84 10.78
C GLU A 93 -6.86 31.45 9.98
N GLU A 94 -8.04 31.49 10.63
CA GLU A 94 -9.29 31.08 9.99
C GLU A 94 -9.53 31.79 8.65
N GLY A 95 -9.66 31.01 7.57
CA GLY A 95 -9.88 31.50 6.21
C GLY A 95 -8.63 32.06 5.50
N LYS A 96 -7.44 31.99 6.13
CA LYS A 96 -6.18 32.40 5.50
C LYS A 96 -5.31 31.18 5.27
N TYR A 97 -5.09 30.87 4.02
CA TYR A 97 -4.36 29.68 3.60
C TYR A 97 -2.91 30.02 3.20
N ASP A 98 -1.97 29.17 3.63
CA ASP A 98 -0.57 29.20 3.25
C ASP A 98 -0.16 27.85 2.64
N PHE A 99 0.20 27.86 1.38
CA PHE A 99 0.62 26.67 0.63
C PHE A 99 2.12 26.62 0.36
N THR A 100 2.91 27.50 0.99
CA THR A 100 4.37 27.57 0.79
C THR A 100 5.07 26.23 1.00
N LEU A 101 4.68 25.49 2.06
CA LEU A 101 5.23 24.14 2.31
C LEU A 101 4.81 23.15 1.22
N VAL A 102 3.56 23.20 0.79
CA VAL A 102 3.03 22.30 -0.27
C VAL A 102 3.81 22.50 -1.57
N ASP A 103 3.99 23.75 -2.00
CA ASP A 103 4.72 24.08 -3.23
C ASP A 103 6.19 23.65 -3.15
N GLY A 104 6.84 23.91 -2.00
CA GLY A 104 8.23 23.51 -1.79
C GLY A 104 8.41 21.98 -1.79
N LEU A 105 7.47 21.21 -1.21
CA LEU A 105 7.49 19.75 -1.24
C LEU A 105 7.27 19.21 -2.66
N LEU A 106 6.35 19.81 -3.44
CA LEU A 106 6.15 19.45 -4.84
C LEU A 106 7.43 19.68 -5.67
N ASP A 107 8.09 20.84 -5.49
CA ASP A 107 9.30 21.16 -6.22
C ASP A 107 10.49 20.29 -5.79
N GLY A 108 10.63 20.00 -4.49
CA GLY A 108 11.63 19.07 -3.97
C GLY A 108 11.47 17.67 -4.56
N ALA A 109 10.26 17.12 -4.57
CA ALA A 109 9.99 15.82 -5.17
C ALA A 109 10.31 15.79 -6.67
N ARG A 110 9.90 16.82 -7.42
CA ARG A 110 10.20 16.97 -8.86
C ARG A 110 11.70 17.03 -9.15
N LYS A 111 12.44 17.82 -8.37
CA LYS A 111 13.90 17.93 -8.46
C LYS A 111 14.60 16.59 -8.32
N HIS A 112 14.03 15.69 -7.51
CA HIS A 112 14.57 14.37 -7.24
C HIS A 112 13.88 13.22 -8.01
N ASN A 113 13.02 13.54 -8.98
CA ASN A 113 12.25 12.58 -9.78
C ASN A 113 11.41 11.61 -8.93
N LEU A 114 10.80 12.12 -7.87
CA LEU A 114 9.92 11.39 -6.95
C LEU A 114 8.46 11.80 -7.17
N ARG A 115 7.55 10.90 -6.79
CA ARG A 115 6.12 11.18 -6.67
C ARG A 115 5.75 11.33 -5.20
N LEU A 116 4.64 12.00 -4.93
CA LEU A 116 4.15 12.26 -3.58
C LEU A 116 2.80 11.61 -3.32
N ILE A 117 2.61 11.23 -2.08
CA ILE A 117 1.31 10.99 -1.46
C ILE A 117 1.27 11.95 -0.26
N PHE A 118 0.31 12.88 -0.25
CA PHE A 118 0.13 13.75 0.89
C PHE A 118 -0.74 13.09 1.95
N LEU A 119 -0.33 13.23 3.22
CA LEU A 119 -1.07 12.80 4.39
C LEU A 119 -1.69 14.03 5.02
N TRP A 120 -3.02 14.19 4.90
CA TRP A 120 -3.74 15.30 5.51
C TRP A 120 -3.94 15.03 7.00
N PHE A 121 -3.14 15.69 7.83
CA PHE A 121 -3.29 15.72 9.28
C PHE A 121 -4.24 16.84 9.67
N GLY A 122 -5.53 16.56 9.67
CA GLY A 122 -6.61 17.50 9.98
C GLY A 122 -7.10 17.35 11.41
N SER A 123 -8.36 16.93 11.54
CA SER A 123 -8.99 16.75 12.85
C SER A 123 -8.36 15.68 13.72
N TRP A 124 -7.69 14.67 13.13
CA TRP A 124 -7.11 13.55 13.90
C TRP A 124 -5.77 13.07 13.33
N LYS A 125 -4.82 12.86 14.26
CA LYS A 125 -3.55 12.17 14.06
C LYS A 125 -3.28 11.31 15.29
N ASN A 126 -3.14 9.96 15.11
CA ASN A 126 -2.93 8.99 16.18
C ASN A 126 -3.98 9.11 17.31
N GLY A 127 -5.25 9.23 16.94
CA GLY A 127 -6.34 9.41 17.91
C GLY A 127 -6.30 10.71 18.70
N LEU A 128 -5.57 11.75 18.23
CA LEU A 128 -5.49 13.07 18.85
C LEU A 128 -5.75 14.18 17.83
N SER A 129 -6.25 15.35 18.29
CA SER A 129 -6.48 16.54 17.48
C SER A 129 -5.32 17.54 17.59
N SER A 130 -4.08 17.04 17.42
CA SER A 130 -2.86 17.82 17.63
C SER A 130 -2.53 18.79 16.48
N PHE A 131 -2.92 18.46 15.23
CA PHE A 131 -2.64 19.26 14.03
C PHE A 131 -3.78 20.24 13.66
N VAL A 132 -4.81 20.39 14.50
CA VAL A 132 -5.80 21.43 14.26
C VAL A 132 -5.23 22.80 14.61
N PRO A 133 -5.61 23.89 13.89
CA PRO A 133 -5.11 25.24 14.15
C PRO A 133 -5.40 25.73 15.57
N GLU A 134 -4.62 26.73 16.01
CA GLU A 134 -4.78 27.34 17.35
C GLU A 134 -6.18 27.91 17.56
N TRP A 135 -6.77 28.53 16.53
CA TRP A 135 -8.13 29.08 16.62
C TRP A 135 -9.21 28.01 16.82
N VAL A 136 -8.97 26.75 16.34
CA VAL A 136 -9.82 25.58 16.63
C VAL A 136 -9.58 25.08 18.06
N LYS A 137 -8.32 25.02 18.49
CA LYS A 137 -7.95 24.58 19.86
C LYS A 137 -8.55 25.48 20.93
N ALA A 138 -8.56 26.79 20.68
CA ALA A 138 -9.00 27.82 21.64
C ALA A 138 -10.52 27.89 21.79
N ASP A 139 -11.30 27.64 20.72
CA ASP A 139 -12.77 27.77 20.75
C ASP A 139 -13.45 26.42 20.98
N GLN A 140 -13.42 25.94 22.22
CA GLN A 140 -14.02 24.65 22.59
C GLN A 140 -15.56 24.68 22.60
N GLN A 141 -16.19 25.82 22.56
CA GLN A 141 -17.65 25.94 22.43
C GLN A 141 -18.06 25.61 20.98
N ARG A 142 -17.36 26.15 20.01
CA ARG A 142 -17.59 25.93 18.59
C ARG A 142 -17.05 24.54 18.13
N PHE A 143 -15.92 24.12 18.70
CA PHE A 143 -15.23 22.87 18.35
C PHE A 143 -15.16 21.91 19.55
N PRO A 144 -16.29 21.27 19.90
CA PRO A 144 -16.38 20.45 21.09
C PRO A 144 -15.49 19.22 21.01
N ARG A 145 -14.93 18.86 22.17
CA ARG A 145 -14.11 17.66 22.37
C ARG A 145 -14.98 16.45 22.71
N ALA A 146 -14.51 15.27 22.28
CA ALA A 146 -15.04 14.01 22.78
C ALA A 146 -14.85 13.90 24.29
N ARG A 147 -15.73 13.14 24.96
CA ARG A 147 -15.70 12.93 26.40
C ARG A 147 -15.62 11.45 26.74
N LEU A 148 -14.85 11.14 27.76
CA LEU A 148 -14.79 9.79 28.34
C LEU A 148 -15.97 9.54 29.29
N LYS A 149 -16.23 8.30 29.61
CA LYS A 149 -17.28 7.85 30.56
C LYS A 149 -17.19 8.53 31.95
N ILE A 150 -15.98 8.92 32.35
CA ILE A 150 -15.76 9.67 33.60
C ILE A 150 -16.14 11.16 33.47
N GLY A 151 -16.73 11.59 32.35
CA GLY A 151 -17.17 12.95 32.07
C GLY A 151 -16.08 13.95 31.67
N LYS A 152 -14.80 13.55 31.63
CA LYS A 152 -13.68 14.40 31.23
C LYS A 152 -13.57 14.52 29.71
N PRO A 153 -13.30 15.71 29.15
CA PRO A 153 -12.94 15.86 27.77
C PRO A 153 -11.52 15.34 27.52
N VAL A 154 -11.27 14.92 26.29
CA VAL A 154 -9.94 14.54 25.77
C VAL A 154 -9.56 15.43 24.60
N GLU A 155 -8.27 15.45 24.21
CA GLU A 155 -7.81 16.25 23.08
C GLU A 155 -8.15 15.59 21.74
N VAL A 156 -9.44 15.30 21.55
CA VAL A 156 -10.02 14.68 20.36
C VAL A 156 -11.28 15.43 19.99
N LEU A 157 -11.35 15.99 18.79
CA LEU A 157 -12.57 16.61 18.28
C LEU A 157 -13.67 15.55 18.15
N SER A 158 -14.89 15.90 18.58
CA SER A 158 -16.04 15.01 18.41
C SER A 158 -16.43 14.89 16.94
N THR A 159 -16.62 13.66 16.46
CA THR A 159 -17.12 13.38 15.10
C THR A 159 -18.53 13.93 14.83
N LEU A 160 -19.26 14.31 15.89
CA LEU A 160 -20.63 14.85 15.82
C LEU A 160 -20.67 16.39 15.78
N SER A 161 -19.50 17.04 15.66
CA SER A 161 -19.40 18.49 15.53
C SER A 161 -19.49 18.92 14.06
N GLU A 162 -20.61 19.45 13.64
CA GLU A 162 -20.77 20.05 12.31
C GLU A 162 -19.78 21.20 12.08
N ALA A 163 -19.46 21.98 13.11
CA ALA A 163 -18.50 23.07 13.01
C ALA A 163 -17.09 22.54 12.70
N SER A 164 -16.66 21.46 13.36
CA SER A 164 -15.37 20.81 13.09
C SER A 164 -15.34 20.22 11.68
N LEU A 165 -16.39 19.46 11.29
CA LEU A 165 -16.53 18.90 9.96
C LEU A 165 -16.43 19.98 8.87
N ASN A 166 -17.20 21.06 9.00
CA ASN A 166 -17.24 22.13 8.02
C ASN A 166 -15.90 22.89 7.93
N ALA A 167 -15.22 23.13 9.06
CA ALA A 167 -13.95 23.83 9.07
C ALA A 167 -12.83 23.00 8.42
N ASP A 168 -12.65 21.74 8.86
CA ASP A 168 -11.67 20.81 8.28
C ASP A 168 -11.95 20.57 6.79
N THR A 169 -13.23 20.38 6.40
CA THR A 169 -13.61 20.21 4.98
C THR A 169 -13.24 21.42 4.14
N ARG A 170 -13.44 22.66 4.64
CA ARG A 170 -13.06 23.87 3.89
C ARG A 170 -11.56 23.95 3.68
N ALA A 171 -10.76 23.69 4.72
CA ALA A 171 -9.31 23.69 4.62
C ALA A 171 -8.81 22.62 3.65
N TYR A 172 -9.31 21.39 3.80
CA TYR A 172 -8.98 20.28 2.91
C TYR A 172 -9.40 20.56 1.45
N THR A 173 -10.56 21.15 1.23
CA THR A 173 -11.03 21.52 -0.13
C THR A 173 -10.12 22.58 -0.75
N ALA A 174 -9.70 23.60 0.04
CA ALA A 174 -8.75 24.60 -0.43
C ALA A 174 -7.39 23.98 -0.79
N PHE A 175 -6.89 23.06 0.04
CA PHE A 175 -5.68 22.29 -0.24
C PHE A 175 -5.79 21.48 -1.54
N MET A 176 -6.89 20.75 -1.75
CA MET A 176 -7.10 19.94 -2.97
C MET A 176 -7.22 20.80 -4.22
N ARG A 177 -7.84 21.98 -4.13
CA ARG A 177 -7.89 22.95 -5.22
C ARG A 177 -6.50 23.46 -5.57
N HIS A 178 -5.72 23.84 -4.55
CA HIS A 178 -4.34 24.28 -4.76
C HIS A 178 -3.48 23.17 -5.40
N LEU A 179 -3.59 21.93 -4.93
CA LEU A 179 -2.88 20.79 -5.54
C LEU A 179 -3.24 20.62 -7.01
N LYS A 180 -4.51 20.74 -7.37
CA LYS A 180 -4.94 20.68 -8.78
C LYS A 180 -4.23 21.74 -9.60
N GLU A 181 -4.19 22.99 -9.13
CA GLU A 181 -3.55 24.12 -9.83
C GLU A 181 -2.02 23.92 -9.94
N ALA A 182 -1.37 23.56 -8.84
CA ALA A 182 0.08 23.40 -8.75
C ALA A 182 0.62 22.13 -9.45
N ASP A 183 -0.22 21.08 -9.58
CA ASP A 183 0.22 19.78 -10.13
C ASP A 183 -0.43 19.41 -11.48
N THR A 184 -1.28 20.29 -12.04
CA THR A 184 -1.91 20.03 -13.34
C THR A 184 -0.87 19.72 -14.43
N GLY A 185 -1.04 18.55 -15.08
CA GLY A 185 -0.16 18.06 -16.13
C GLY A 185 1.17 17.46 -15.65
N ARG A 186 1.54 17.57 -14.37
CA ARG A 186 2.81 17.05 -13.82
C ARG A 186 2.68 15.70 -13.15
N ARG A 187 1.51 15.41 -12.55
CA ARG A 187 1.19 14.13 -11.89
C ARG A 187 2.19 13.77 -10.77
N THR A 188 2.70 14.77 -10.05
CA THR A 188 3.60 14.58 -8.92
C THR A 188 2.86 13.91 -7.77
N VAL A 189 1.58 14.30 -7.54
CA VAL A 189 0.73 13.74 -6.49
C VAL A 189 -0.05 12.55 -7.01
N LEU A 190 0.05 11.41 -6.33
CA LEU A 190 -0.56 10.14 -6.74
C LEU A 190 -1.86 9.82 -6.01
N MET A 191 -1.89 10.02 -4.72
CA MET A 191 -3.01 9.72 -3.81
C MET A 191 -2.99 10.70 -2.64
N ILE A 192 -4.07 10.70 -1.86
CA ILE A 192 -4.17 11.43 -0.60
C ILE A 192 -4.55 10.46 0.52
N GLN A 193 -3.83 10.49 1.63
CA GLN A 193 -4.31 9.95 2.89
C GLN A 193 -5.14 11.00 3.58
N LEU A 194 -6.37 10.65 3.96
CA LEU A 194 -7.28 11.56 4.64
C LEU A 194 -7.33 11.21 6.12
N GLN A 195 -6.86 12.13 6.96
CA GLN A 195 -6.60 11.95 8.38
C GLN A 195 -5.54 10.86 8.63
N ASN A 196 -5.20 10.59 9.90
CA ASN A 196 -4.28 9.53 10.23
C ASN A 196 -4.73 8.81 11.51
N GLU A 197 -4.85 7.47 11.42
CA GLU A 197 -5.14 6.59 12.55
C GLU A 197 -6.26 7.15 13.44
N VAL A 198 -7.39 7.44 12.81
CA VAL A 198 -8.56 8.01 13.49
C VAL A 198 -9.13 7.05 14.52
N GLY A 199 -9.73 7.59 15.57
CA GLY A 199 -10.39 6.80 16.60
C GLY A 199 -10.27 7.45 17.96
N LEU A 200 -11.00 6.93 18.95
CA LEU A 200 -10.99 7.39 20.32
C LEU A 200 -10.18 6.45 21.20
N ILE A 201 -9.18 6.98 21.91
CA ILE A 201 -8.40 6.26 22.92
C ILE A 201 -8.91 6.63 24.31
N GLY A 202 -8.95 5.67 25.23
CA GLY A 202 -9.37 5.84 26.64
C GLY A 202 -10.84 5.53 26.92
N ASP A 203 -11.67 5.38 25.87
CA ASP A 203 -13.06 4.86 25.97
C ASP A 203 -13.47 4.21 24.66
N SER A 204 -14.45 3.30 24.72
CA SER A 204 -14.98 2.65 23.53
C SER A 204 -15.79 3.56 22.61
N ARG A 205 -16.30 4.69 23.10
CA ARG A 205 -16.96 5.75 22.30
C ARG A 205 -16.95 7.11 22.98
N ASP A 206 -17.25 8.17 22.22
CA ASP A 206 -17.55 9.50 22.75
C ASP A 206 -18.79 9.45 23.66
N ARG A 207 -18.66 10.01 24.87
CA ARG A 207 -19.72 10.12 25.90
C ARG A 207 -20.21 11.58 26.06
N SER A 208 -19.95 12.45 25.09
CA SER A 208 -20.54 13.77 25.08
C SER A 208 -22.08 13.70 24.94
N ALA A 209 -22.80 14.72 25.40
CA ALA A 209 -24.26 14.71 25.32
C ALA A 209 -24.80 14.51 23.88
N PRO A 210 -24.22 15.13 22.82
CA PRO A 210 -24.59 14.82 21.46
C PRO A 210 -24.35 13.35 21.08
N ALA A 211 -23.23 12.76 21.54
CA ALA A 211 -22.91 11.36 21.25
C ALA A 211 -23.83 10.38 21.97
N GLU A 212 -24.20 10.64 23.23
CA GLU A 212 -25.19 9.85 23.95
C GLU A 212 -26.57 9.91 23.24
N ALA A 213 -26.99 11.10 22.84
CA ALA A 213 -28.24 11.27 22.09
C ALA A 213 -28.24 10.55 20.73
N ALA A 214 -27.11 10.59 20.01
CA ALA A 214 -26.95 9.90 18.73
C ALA A 214 -26.91 8.38 18.90
N PHE A 215 -26.22 7.88 19.92
CA PHE A 215 -26.12 6.44 20.22
C PHE A 215 -27.47 5.83 20.63
N ALA A 216 -28.33 6.60 21.26
CA ALA A 216 -29.69 6.17 21.65
C ALA A 216 -30.66 6.13 20.45
N ARG A 217 -30.32 6.71 19.29
CA ARG A 217 -31.15 6.65 18.09
C ARG A 217 -31.04 5.30 17.39
N PRO A 218 -32.01 4.95 16.53
CA PRO A 218 -31.89 3.79 15.67
C PRO A 218 -30.63 3.87 14.77
N VAL A 219 -30.07 2.71 14.46
CA VAL A 219 -29.01 2.56 13.46
C VAL A 219 -29.52 3.11 12.12
N PRO A 220 -28.74 3.91 11.39
CA PRO A 220 -29.14 4.45 10.08
C PRO A 220 -29.54 3.34 9.10
N PRO A 221 -30.68 3.48 8.40
CA PRO A 221 -31.17 2.47 7.47
C PRO A 221 -30.15 2.12 6.37
N GLU A 222 -29.41 3.12 5.87
CA GLU A 222 -28.38 2.92 4.83
C GLU A 222 -27.26 1.95 5.28
N LEU A 223 -26.90 1.91 6.56
CA LEU A 223 -25.95 0.93 7.07
C LEU A 223 -26.56 -0.48 7.06
N LEU A 224 -27.79 -0.61 7.54
CA LEU A 224 -28.48 -1.90 7.60
C LEU A 224 -28.76 -2.47 6.20
N ASP A 225 -29.15 -1.62 5.25
CA ASP A 225 -29.32 -1.98 3.84
C ASP A 225 -28.02 -2.48 3.22
N TYR A 226 -26.89 -1.79 3.52
CA TYR A 226 -25.57 -2.25 3.07
C TYR A 226 -25.22 -3.63 3.64
N LEU A 227 -25.40 -3.85 4.94
CA LEU A 227 -25.11 -5.13 5.59
C LEU A 227 -25.96 -6.26 5.01
N GLN A 228 -27.26 -6.03 4.79
CA GLN A 228 -28.15 -7.00 4.17
C GLN A 228 -27.75 -7.35 2.74
N LYS A 229 -27.50 -6.34 1.92
CA LYS A 229 -27.11 -6.50 0.52
C LYS A 229 -25.80 -7.26 0.37
N ASN A 230 -24.84 -7.02 1.26
CA ASN A 230 -23.50 -7.58 1.20
C ASN A 230 -23.28 -8.75 2.16
N LYS A 231 -24.34 -9.29 2.79
CA LYS A 231 -24.26 -10.31 3.84
C LYS A 231 -23.27 -11.45 3.54
N PRO A 232 -23.23 -12.06 2.33
CA PRO A 232 -22.29 -13.15 2.04
C PRO A 232 -20.82 -12.73 1.97
N ALA A 233 -20.53 -11.44 1.82
CA ALA A 233 -19.19 -10.89 1.67
C ALA A 233 -18.69 -10.12 2.90
N LEU A 234 -19.54 -10.02 3.94
CA LEU A 234 -19.15 -9.36 5.20
C LEU A 234 -18.00 -10.09 5.87
N TRP A 235 -17.24 -9.35 6.64
CA TRP A 235 -16.21 -9.95 7.49
C TRP A 235 -16.83 -10.97 8.44
N PRO A 236 -16.27 -12.18 8.56
CA PRO A 236 -16.89 -13.27 9.29
C PRO A 236 -17.24 -12.93 10.73
N ASP A 237 -16.39 -12.18 11.44
CA ASP A 237 -16.65 -11.83 12.84
C ASP A 237 -17.75 -10.77 12.97
N LEU A 238 -17.85 -9.82 12.03
CA LEU A 238 -18.97 -8.87 12.00
C LEU A 238 -20.29 -9.60 11.71
N LEU A 239 -20.28 -10.52 10.73
CA LEU A 239 -21.47 -11.31 10.40
C LEU A 239 -21.92 -12.13 11.60
N LYS A 240 -21.01 -12.85 12.24
CA LYS A 240 -21.28 -13.65 13.44
C LYS A 240 -21.86 -12.81 14.58
N LEU A 241 -21.28 -11.63 14.82
CA LEU A 241 -21.77 -10.70 15.85
C LEU A 241 -23.20 -10.25 15.54
N TRP A 242 -23.47 -9.83 14.31
CA TRP A 242 -24.80 -9.36 13.89
C TRP A 242 -25.84 -10.48 13.93
N GLU A 243 -25.49 -11.70 13.52
CA GLU A 243 -26.36 -12.88 13.60
C GLU A 243 -26.66 -13.30 15.05
N ALA A 244 -25.66 -13.23 15.92
CA ALA A 244 -25.84 -13.52 17.37
C ALA A 244 -26.79 -12.52 18.03
N ALA A 245 -26.87 -11.27 17.54
CA ALA A 245 -27.85 -10.27 17.96
C ALA A 245 -29.21 -10.39 17.26
N GLY A 246 -29.42 -11.43 16.44
CA GLY A 246 -30.66 -11.73 15.71
C GLY A 246 -30.72 -11.14 14.31
N ALA A 247 -29.64 -10.68 13.73
CA ALA A 247 -29.53 -10.08 12.38
C ALA A 247 -30.61 -9.02 12.13
N ARG A 248 -30.85 -8.18 13.12
CA ARG A 248 -31.93 -7.16 13.10
C ARG A 248 -31.66 -6.12 12.03
N THR A 249 -32.74 -5.68 11.39
CA THR A 249 -32.76 -4.67 10.31
C THR A 249 -33.33 -3.34 10.76
N ALA A 250 -33.61 -3.21 12.06
CA ALA A 250 -34.04 -1.99 12.72
C ALA A 250 -33.76 -2.08 14.21
N GLY A 251 -33.54 -0.96 14.87
CA GLY A 251 -33.29 -0.86 16.29
C GLY A 251 -32.14 0.06 16.62
N THR A 252 -31.88 0.26 17.90
CA THR A 252 -30.71 0.99 18.41
C THR A 252 -29.41 0.20 18.16
N TRP A 253 -28.28 0.82 18.29
CA TRP A 253 -26.96 0.19 18.12
C TRP A 253 -26.81 -1.07 18.97
N GLN A 254 -27.27 -1.02 20.24
CA GLN A 254 -27.22 -2.18 21.14
C GLN A 254 -28.24 -3.26 20.79
N GLU A 255 -29.38 -2.93 20.22
CA GLU A 255 -30.35 -3.93 19.79
C GLU A 255 -29.90 -4.65 18.51
N VAL A 256 -29.18 -3.96 17.62
CA VAL A 256 -28.70 -4.49 16.35
C VAL A 256 -27.39 -5.28 16.52
N PHE A 257 -26.44 -4.74 17.30
CA PHE A 257 -25.09 -5.29 17.40
C PHE A 257 -24.76 -5.89 18.79
N GLY A 258 -25.72 -5.94 19.71
CA GLY A 258 -25.52 -6.47 21.07
C GLY A 258 -25.02 -5.42 22.07
N LYS A 259 -25.19 -5.74 23.36
CA LYS A 259 -24.79 -4.85 24.46
C LYS A 259 -23.31 -5.07 24.82
N SER A 260 -22.40 -4.51 24.05
CA SER A 260 -20.96 -4.65 24.26
C SER A 260 -20.21 -3.39 23.80
N THR A 261 -18.92 -3.29 24.12
CA THR A 261 -18.01 -2.25 23.60
C THR A 261 -17.85 -2.31 22.07
N VAL A 262 -18.15 -3.47 21.46
CA VAL A 262 -18.14 -3.62 19.99
C VAL A 262 -19.27 -2.80 19.34
N ALA A 263 -20.45 -2.73 19.96
CA ALA A 263 -21.52 -1.84 19.46
C ALA A 263 -21.12 -0.36 19.56
N ASP A 264 -20.36 0.02 20.59
CA ASP A 264 -19.77 1.33 20.73
C ASP A 264 -18.76 1.61 19.59
N GLU A 265 -17.89 0.65 19.28
CA GLU A 265 -16.91 0.75 18.20
C GLU A 265 -17.57 0.86 16.83
N ILE A 266 -18.59 0.07 16.55
CA ILE A 266 -19.36 0.14 15.30
C ILE A 266 -20.01 1.55 15.15
N PHE A 267 -20.54 2.10 16.23
CA PHE A 267 -21.06 3.47 16.26
C PHE A 267 -19.95 4.50 15.95
N MET A 268 -18.78 4.36 16.55
CA MET A 268 -17.65 5.25 16.28
C MET A 268 -17.15 5.11 14.85
N ALA A 269 -17.00 3.88 14.34
CA ALA A 269 -16.60 3.62 12.96
C ALA A 269 -17.56 4.25 11.94
N TRP A 270 -18.87 4.16 12.20
CA TRP A 270 -19.88 4.83 11.40
C TRP A 270 -19.69 6.35 11.37
N ASN A 271 -19.51 6.98 12.54
CA ASN A 271 -19.39 8.44 12.62
C ASN A 271 -18.08 8.94 12.01
N TYR A 272 -16.94 8.26 12.25
CA TYR A 272 -15.67 8.58 11.59
C TYR A 272 -15.79 8.42 10.08
N SER A 273 -16.34 7.29 9.61
CA SER A 273 -16.48 7.04 8.17
C SER A 273 -17.35 8.10 7.49
N ARG A 274 -18.48 8.53 8.09
CA ARG A 274 -19.33 9.59 7.53
C ARG A 274 -18.64 10.94 7.47
N TYR A 275 -17.83 11.27 8.49
CA TYR A 275 -17.04 12.49 8.51
C TYR A 275 -16.02 12.50 7.37
N LEU A 276 -15.24 11.40 7.22
CA LEU A 276 -14.24 11.30 6.18
C LEU A 276 -14.85 11.19 4.78
N ASP A 277 -16.00 10.56 4.61
CA ASP A 277 -16.73 10.51 3.34
C ASP A 277 -17.13 11.90 2.84
N HIS A 278 -17.61 12.75 3.76
CA HIS A 278 -17.93 14.13 3.46
C HIS A 278 -16.72 14.91 2.95
N MET A 279 -15.60 14.80 3.65
CA MET A 279 -14.34 15.43 3.25
C MET A 279 -13.81 14.88 1.93
N ALA A 280 -13.78 13.55 1.77
CA ALA A 280 -13.30 12.89 0.56
C ALA A 280 -14.12 13.30 -0.67
N LYS A 281 -15.45 13.39 -0.57
CA LYS A 281 -16.32 13.88 -1.65
C LYS A 281 -15.99 15.32 -2.03
N ALA A 282 -15.82 16.19 -1.05
CA ALA A 282 -15.48 17.60 -1.28
C ALA A 282 -14.12 17.75 -1.96
N GLY A 283 -13.09 17.03 -1.47
CA GLY A 283 -11.75 17.06 -2.08
C GLY A 283 -11.72 16.46 -3.48
N LYS A 284 -12.38 15.33 -3.72
CA LYS A 284 -12.47 14.70 -5.04
C LYS A 284 -13.23 15.54 -6.07
N ALA A 285 -14.18 16.38 -5.62
CA ALA A 285 -14.86 17.33 -6.49
C ALA A 285 -13.90 18.39 -7.05
N GLU A 286 -12.86 18.77 -6.32
CA GLU A 286 -11.80 19.66 -6.78
C GLU A 286 -10.74 18.91 -7.61
N TYR A 287 -10.13 17.87 -7.03
CA TYR A 287 -9.08 17.08 -7.68
C TYR A 287 -9.30 15.59 -7.39
N PRO A 288 -9.80 14.81 -8.38
CA PRO A 288 -10.28 13.43 -8.16
C PRO A 288 -9.15 12.41 -8.07
N LEU A 289 -8.18 12.63 -7.18
CA LEU A 289 -7.17 11.66 -6.82
C LEU A 289 -7.79 10.52 -5.99
N PRO A 290 -7.20 9.30 -6.01
CA PRO A 290 -7.55 8.26 -5.06
C PRO A 290 -7.31 8.72 -3.62
N VAL A 291 -8.24 8.37 -2.72
CA VAL A 291 -8.17 8.73 -1.30
C VAL A 291 -8.19 7.47 -0.46
N PHE A 292 -7.29 7.38 0.51
CA PHE A 292 -7.29 6.30 1.50
C PHE A 292 -7.27 6.86 2.92
N THR A 293 -7.57 6.01 3.89
CA THR A 293 -7.34 6.23 5.32
C THR A 293 -6.60 5.06 5.91
N ASN A 294 -5.79 5.28 6.92
CA ASN A 294 -4.97 4.27 7.56
C ASN A 294 -5.49 3.85 8.93
N THR A 295 -4.94 2.78 9.46
CA THR A 295 -5.43 2.09 10.65
C THR A 295 -4.29 1.73 11.58
N TRP A 296 -4.35 2.21 12.82
CA TRP A 296 -3.58 1.69 13.95
C TRP A 296 -4.14 0.32 14.33
N LEU A 297 -3.36 -0.73 14.12
CA LEU A 297 -3.81 -2.12 14.33
C LEU A 297 -3.91 -2.49 15.82
N VAL A 298 -4.95 -3.24 16.16
CA VAL A 298 -5.15 -3.77 17.50
C VAL A 298 -4.00 -4.69 17.96
N GLN A 299 -3.45 -4.42 19.15
CA GLN A 299 -2.32 -5.14 19.75
C GLN A 299 -2.34 -4.97 21.29
N PRO A 300 -2.20 -6.04 22.05
CA PRO A 300 -2.36 -7.46 21.71
C PRO A 300 -3.82 -7.83 21.37
N GLN A 301 -4.08 -9.08 21.01
CA GLN A 301 -5.41 -9.52 20.53
C GLN A 301 -6.54 -9.45 21.58
N ASP A 302 -6.22 -9.24 22.86
CA ASP A 302 -7.17 -9.09 23.96
C ASP A 302 -7.53 -7.62 24.26
N GLN A 303 -6.99 -6.65 23.51
CA GLN A 303 -7.40 -5.26 23.62
C GLN A 303 -8.89 -5.09 23.28
N VAL A 304 -9.52 -4.15 23.98
CA VAL A 304 -10.90 -3.74 23.69
C VAL A 304 -10.94 -2.34 23.09
N PRO A 305 -12.03 -1.96 22.39
CA PRO A 305 -12.19 -0.60 21.85
C PRO A 305 -11.94 0.46 22.92
N GLY A 306 -11.00 1.36 22.63
CA GLY A 306 -10.51 2.37 23.58
C GLY A 306 -9.11 2.08 24.14
N ASP A 307 -8.65 0.82 24.14
CA ASP A 307 -7.24 0.48 24.36
C ASP A 307 -6.42 0.74 23.08
N TYR A 308 -7.06 0.72 21.95
CA TYR A 308 -6.63 1.20 20.65
C TYR A 308 -7.66 2.22 20.14
N PRO A 309 -7.39 2.98 19.07
CA PRO A 309 -8.30 3.98 18.56
C PRO A 309 -9.66 3.40 18.14
N SER A 310 -10.67 3.48 19.01
CA SER A 310 -11.99 2.92 18.75
C SER A 310 -12.67 3.60 17.57
N GLY A 311 -13.13 2.80 16.61
CA GLY A 311 -13.78 3.25 15.39
C GLY A 311 -12.84 3.44 14.19
N CYS A 312 -11.52 3.17 14.33
CA CYS A 312 -10.62 3.08 13.17
C CYS A 312 -11.04 1.91 12.24
N PRO A 313 -10.62 1.87 10.96
CA PRO A 313 -11.03 0.84 10.00
C PRO A 313 -10.36 -0.52 10.23
N GLU A 314 -10.45 -1.06 11.45
CA GLU A 314 -10.04 -2.42 11.78
C GLU A 314 -10.85 -3.47 11.00
N PRO A 315 -10.34 -4.70 10.78
CA PRO A 315 -11.03 -5.73 10.01
C PRO A 315 -12.48 -5.99 10.45
N LEU A 316 -12.78 -5.91 11.75
CA LEU A 316 -14.13 -6.10 12.29
C LEU A 316 -15.11 -5.04 11.75
N VAL A 317 -14.68 -3.80 11.61
CA VAL A 317 -15.54 -2.66 11.24
C VAL A 317 -15.28 -2.12 9.83
N ILE A 318 -14.44 -2.78 9.03
CA ILE A 318 -14.12 -2.32 7.67
C ILE A 318 -15.36 -2.27 6.77
N ASP A 319 -16.33 -3.16 6.97
CA ASP A 319 -17.60 -3.15 6.21
C ASP A 319 -18.51 -1.99 6.63
N ILE A 320 -18.40 -1.53 7.89
CA ILE A 320 -19.06 -0.31 8.36
C ILE A 320 -18.43 0.91 7.66
N TRP A 321 -17.09 0.93 7.53
CA TRP A 321 -16.38 1.96 6.77
C TRP A 321 -16.76 1.97 5.30
N LYS A 322 -16.86 0.80 4.65
CA LYS A 322 -17.30 0.71 3.24
C LYS A 322 -18.75 1.19 3.04
N ALA A 323 -19.61 0.98 4.04
CA ALA A 323 -20.97 1.52 4.03
C ALA A 323 -20.97 3.04 4.24
N GLY A 324 -20.24 3.54 5.24
CA GLY A 324 -20.26 4.93 5.67
C GLY A 324 -19.42 5.86 4.80
N ALA A 325 -18.35 5.37 4.18
CA ALA A 325 -17.40 6.17 3.40
C ALA A 325 -17.12 5.60 2.00
N PRO A 326 -18.11 5.54 1.11
CA PRO A 326 -17.92 5.05 -0.26
C PRO A 326 -16.95 5.90 -1.10
N ALA A 327 -16.64 7.14 -0.69
CA ALA A 327 -15.65 7.99 -1.35
C ALA A 327 -14.21 7.68 -0.94
N ILE A 328 -13.98 6.88 0.11
CA ILE A 328 -12.67 6.35 0.48
C ILE A 328 -12.40 5.08 -0.34
N ASP A 329 -11.36 5.09 -1.14
CA ASP A 329 -11.05 3.99 -2.06
C ASP A 329 -10.40 2.82 -1.33
N ILE A 330 -9.50 3.09 -0.36
CA ILE A 330 -8.74 2.07 0.38
C ILE A 330 -8.80 2.34 1.88
N ASN A 331 -9.04 1.28 2.67
CA ASN A 331 -8.72 1.24 4.10
C ASN A 331 -7.40 0.50 4.24
N ALA A 332 -6.35 1.17 4.71
CA ALA A 332 -4.98 0.71 4.65
C ALA A 332 -4.44 0.37 6.05
N PRO A 333 -3.71 -0.74 6.24
CA PRO A 333 -3.13 -1.08 7.55
C PRO A 333 -1.75 -0.47 7.76
N ASP A 334 -1.49 0.06 8.97
CA ASP A 334 -0.16 0.41 9.45
C ASP A 334 0.44 -0.78 10.17
N VAL A 335 1.28 -1.55 9.48
CA VAL A 335 1.72 -2.85 9.98
C VAL A 335 3.06 -2.75 10.67
N HIS A 336 3.04 -2.38 11.95
CA HIS A 336 4.20 -2.42 12.85
C HIS A 336 4.27 -3.74 13.65
N LEU A 337 3.74 -4.84 13.08
CA LEU A 337 3.66 -6.15 13.69
C LEU A 337 4.48 -7.19 12.94
N ARG A 338 4.99 -8.19 13.66
CA ARG A 338 5.84 -9.24 13.07
C ARG A 338 5.05 -10.30 12.26
N ASN A 339 3.73 -10.37 12.40
CA ASN A 339 2.81 -11.23 11.65
C ASN A 339 2.18 -10.48 10.45
N PHE A 340 3.01 -9.86 9.64
CA PHE A 340 2.61 -9.07 8.48
C PHE A 340 1.69 -9.84 7.51
N ASN A 341 1.97 -11.12 7.30
CA ASN A 341 1.16 -12.00 6.44
C ASN A 341 -0.31 -12.04 6.86
N ASP A 342 -0.60 -12.22 8.17
CA ASP A 342 -1.96 -12.32 8.70
C ASP A 342 -2.73 -11.00 8.51
N TRP A 343 -2.06 -9.86 8.76
CA TRP A 343 -2.67 -8.54 8.59
C TRP A 343 -2.92 -8.21 7.12
N SER A 344 -1.99 -8.52 6.25
CA SER A 344 -2.16 -8.32 4.80
C SER A 344 -3.36 -9.10 4.26
N GLU A 345 -3.56 -10.34 4.71
CA GLU A 345 -4.71 -11.17 4.33
C GLU A 345 -6.04 -10.57 4.80
N ARG A 346 -6.08 -10.03 6.03
CA ARG A 346 -7.31 -9.41 6.59
C ARG A 346 -7.73 -8.14 5.86
N PHE A 347 -6.78 -7.34 5.37
CA PHE A 347 -7.05 -6.08 4.67
C PHE A 347 -7.23 -6.24 3.15
N HIS A 348 -6.60 -7.25 2.54
CA HIS A 348 -6.77 -7.54 1.12
C HIS A 348 -8.11 -8.21 0.86
N ARG A 349 -9.07 -7.47 0.29
CA ARG A 349 -10.42 -7.95 -0.04
C ARG A 349 -10.78 -7.57 -1.48
N PRO A 350 -11.80 -8.22 -2.10
CA PRO A 350 -12.23 -7.89 -3.46
C PRO A 350 -12.59 -6.41 -3.67
N ASN A 351 -13.07 -5.73 -2.62
CA ASN A 351 -13.44 -4.32 -2.60
C ASN A 351 -12.47 -3.43 -1.82
N ASN A 352 -11.31 -3.96 -1.42
CA ASN A 352 -10.27 -3.23 -0.69
C ASN A 352 -8.89 -3.72 -1.13
N PRO A 353 -8.27 -3.11 -2.17
CA PRO A 353 -6.92 -3.46 -2.58
C PRO A 353 -5.92 -3.16 -1.47
N LEU A 354 -4.83 -3.93 -1.41
CA LEU A 354 -3.82 -3.72 -0.39
C LEU A 354 -2.88 -2.56 -0.77
N PHE A 355 -2.75 -1.61 0.12
CA PHE A 355 -1.67 -0.62 0.20
C PHE A 355 -1.20 -0.56 1.67
N VAL A 356 0.10 -0.56 1.91
CA VAL A 356 0.67 -0.49 3.27
C VAL A 356 1.40 0.82 3.41
N PRO A 357 0.78 1.85 4.03
CA PRO A 357 1.35 3.20 4.12
C PRO A 357 2.40 3.34 5.21
N GLU A 358 2.29 2.57 6.31
CA GLU A 358 3.27 2.58 7.40
C GLU A 358 3.72 1.15 7.75
N SER A 359 5.03 0.92 7.86
CA SER A 359 5.61 -0.35 8.30
C SER A 359 7.11 -0.21 8.61
N TYR A 360 7.83 -1.33 8.66
CA TYR A 360 9.27 -1.38 8.88
C TYR A 360 10.09 -1.20 7.60
N GLY A 361 11.32 -0.66 7.72
CA GLY A 361 12.29 -0.57 6.64
C GLY A 361 13.50 -1.52 6.78
N ASP A 362 13.52 -2.36 7.83
CA ASP A 362 14.56 -3.36 8.10
C ASP A 362 14.45 -4.60 7.17
N LEU A 363 15.14 -5.68 7.51
CA LEU A 363 15.05 -6.94 6.78
C LEU A 363 13.62 -7.51 6.75
N GLY A 364 12.86 -7.33 7.84
CA GLY A 364 11.44 -7.67 7.89
C GLY A 364 10.63 -6.86 6.89
N GLY A 365 10.90 -5.55 6.79
CA GLY A 365 10.28 -4.67 5.81
C GLY A 365 10.56 -5.07 4.36
N ALA A 366 11.79 -5.49 4.04
CA ALA A 366 12.13 -6.01 2.72
C ALA A 366 11.29 -7.26 2.35
N ALA A 367 11.12 -8.18 3.30
CA ALA A 367 10.28 -9.38 3.12
C ALA A 367 8.79 -9.02 2.99
N ASN A 368 8.32 -8.06 3.81
CA ASN A 368 6.94 -7.57 3.78
C ASN A 368 6.59 -6.94 2.42
N ALA A 369 7.51 -6.14 1.85
CA ALA A 369 7.33 -5.55 0.52
C ALA A 369 7.17 -6.62 -0.57
N PHE A 370 8.05 -7.63 -0.59
CA PHE A 370 7.96 -8.75 -1.53
C PHE A 370 6.63 -9.50 -1.39
N TYR A 371 6.22 -9.79 -0.14
CA TYR A 371 5.02 -10.54 0.14
C TYR A 371 3.76 -9.76 -0.21
N GLY A 372 3.62 -8.53 0.27
CA GLY A 372 2.46 -7.69 -0.01
C GLY A 372 2.24 -7.45 -1.50
N ILE A 373 3.32 -7.15 -2.24
CA ILE A 373 3.29 -6.90 -3.68
C ILE A 373 3.00 -8.20 -4.46
N GLY A 374 3.69 -9.29 -4.13
CA GLY A 374 3.61 -10.52 -4.90
C GLY A 374 2.41 -11.40 -4.56
N GLN A 375 2.04 -11.53 -3.29
CA GLN A 375 0.95 -12.40 -2.84
C GLN A 375 -0.41 -11.73 -2.89
N HIS A 376 -0.48 -10.43 -2.58
CA HIS A 376 -1.72 -9.70 -2.46
C HIS A 376 -1.95 -8.67 -3.58
N ALA A 377 -1.12 -8.71 -4.62
CA ALA A 377 -1.15 -7.71 -5.70
C ALA A 377 -1.15 -6.27 -5.16
N GLY A 378 -0.39 -6.04 -4.08
CA GLY A 378 -0.32 -4.77 -3.38
C GLY A 378 0.07 -3.62 -4.31
N ILE A 379 -0.60 -2.48 -4.14
CA ILE A 379 -0.34 -1.24 -4.89
C ILE A 379 1.03 -0.67 -4.53
N GLY A 380 1.48 -0.88 -3.29
CA GLY A 380 2.77 -0.44 -2.81
C GLY A 380 3.01 -0.78 -1.34
N TYR A 381 4.20 -0.43 -0.89
CA TYR A 381 4.68 -0.63 0.48
C TYR A 381 5.50 0.59 0.89
N SER A 382 5.33 1.05 2.14
CA SER A 382 5.96 2.26 2.65
C SER A 382 6.44 2.03 4.09
N PRO A 383 7.75 2.03 4.36
CA PRO A 383 8.26 2.11 5.72
C PRO A 383 8.18 3.52 6.27
N PHE A 384 7.99 3.64 7.59
CA PHE A 384 8.01 4.90 8.32
C PHE A 384 9.45 5.38 8.63
N GLY A 385 9.68 6.70 8.65
CA GLY A 385 10.95 7.30 9.03
C GLY A 385 11.99 7.33 7.92
N VAL A 386 11.57 7.40 6.64
CA VAL A 386 12.46 7.37 5.47
C VAL A 386 13.43 8.55 5.38
N ASN A 387 13.16 9.65 6.08
CA ASN A 387 14.08 10.79 6.19
C ASN A 387 15.36 10.47 7.01
N SER A 388 15.35 9.36 7.77
CA SER A 388 16.47 8.88 8.58
C SER A 388 16.62 7.35 8.46
N PRO A 389 16.84 6.80 7.25
CA PRO A 389 16.77 5.35 6.99
C PRO A 389 17.94 4.56 7.60
N GLU A 390 18.93 5.22 8.17
CA GLU A 390 20.10 4.59 8.77
C GLU A 390 19.74 3.59 9.89
N HIS A 391 18.60 3.79 10.56
CA HIS A 391 18.11 2.89 11.62
C HIS A 391 17.53 1.56 11.07
N TRP A 392 17.36 1.41 9.74
CA TRP A 392 16.97 0.15 9.10
C TRP A 392 18.14 -0.80 8.82
N ALA A 393 19.36 -0.42 9.23
CA ALA A 393 20.55 -1.22 8.94
C ALA A 393 20.46 -2.60 9.58
N GLU A 394 20.83 -3.63 8.80
CA GLU A 394 21.00 -4.98 9.31
C GLU A 394 22.22 -5.02 10.23
N MET A 395 22.05 -5.52 11.46
CA MET A 395 23.12 -5.62 12.44
C MET A 395 23.88 -6.93 12.31
N ARG A 396 25.19 -6.91 12.54
CA ARG A 396 26.00 -8.13 12.62
C ARG A 396 25.52 -8.98 13.81
N PRO A 397 25.35 -10.29 13.65
CA PRO A 397 24.86 -11.15 14.71
C PRO A 397 25.61 -10.97 16.03
N GLY A 398 24.86 -10.75 17.12
CA GLY A 398 25.39 -10.59 18.47
C GLY A 398 26.12 -9.26 18.72
N THR A 399 26.01 -8.27 17.84
CA THR A 399 26.63 -6.95 17.99
C THR A 399 25.65 -5.81 17.70
N ASN A 400 26.02 -4.58 18.06
CA ASN A 400 25.32 -3.34 17.66
C ASN A 400 26.04 -2.66 16.47
N THR A 401 26.80 -3.41 15.68
CA THR A 401 27.53 -2.88 14.53
C THR A 401 26.79 -3.20 13.25
N PRO A 402 26.44 -2.21 12.40
CA PRO A 402 25.81 -2.46 11.11
C PRO A 402 26.69 -3.35 10.19
N VAL A 403 26.04 -4.16 9.36
CA VAL A 403 26.69 -4.92 8.29
C VAL A 403 27.33 -3.95 7.29
N SER A 404 26.61 -2.88 6.94
CA SER A 404 27.08 -1.77 6.11
C SER A 404 26.51 -0.45 6.64
N ASN A 405 27.25 0.65 6.41
CA ASN A 405 26.78 2.01 6.69
C ASN A 405 26.28 2.72 5.41
N ALA A 406 26.38 2.08 4.25
CA ALA A 406 25.89 2.65 3.00
C ALA A 406 24.36 2.45 2.90
N LEU A 407 23.64 3.51 2.58
CA LEU A 407 22.16 3.47 2.50
C LEU A 407 21.68 2.52 1.40
N GLU A 408 22.40 2.43 0.31
CA GLU A 408 22.15 1.50 -0.81
C GLU A 408 22.29 0.02 -0.44
N ASP A 409 22.96 -0.28 0.67
CA ASP A 409 23.13 -1.63 1.20
C ASP A 409 22.06 -2.04 2.22
N LEU A 410 21.18 -1.12 2.61
CA LEU A 410 20.06 -1.43 3.49
C LEU A 410 19.19 -2.53 2.89
N PRO A 411 18.65 -3.46 3.69
CA PRO A 411 17.84 -4.57 3.20
C PRO A 411 16.70 -4.12 2.28
N LEU A 412 15.96 -3.08 2.67
CA LEU A 412 14.87 -2.53 1.87
C LEU A 412 15.37 -1.85 0.60
N ALA A 413 16.50 -1.12 0.65
CA ALA A 413 17.07 -0.48 -0.54
C ALA A 413 17.41 -1.52 -1.63
N LYS A 414 18.03 -2.64 -1.24
CA LYS A 414 18.30 -3.78 -2.14
C LYS A 414 17.01 -4.41 -2.66
N ALA A 415 16.00 -4.57 -1.80
CA ALA A 415 14.69 -5.11 -2.19
C ALA A 415 14.02 -4.18 -3.21
N TYR A 416 14.00 -2.88 -2.97
CA TYR A 416 13.41 -1.90 -3.89
C TYR A 416 14.16 -1.81 -5.22
N ALA A 417 15.49 -1.93 -5.21
CA ALA A 417 16.29 -2.00 -6.44
C ALA A 417 15.87 -3.17 -7.35
N VAL A 418 15.54 -4.32 -6.76
CA VAL A 418 15.05 -5.50 -7.49
C VAL A 418 13.59 -5.30 -7.95
N LEU A 419 12.71 -4.88 -7.05
CA LEU A 419 11.29 -4.65 -7.37
C LEU A 419 11.13 -3.57 -8.45
N ALA A 420 11.92 -2.49 -8.42
CA ALA A 420 11.91 -1.44 -9.45
C ALA A 420 12.22 -1.99 -10.83
N GLN A 421 13.26 -2.84 -10.96
CA GLN A 421 13.62 -3.49 -12.22
C GLN A 421 12.49 -4.39 -12.73
N MET A 422 11.81 -5.10 -11.81
CA MET A 422 10.76 -6.06 -12.14
C MET A 422 9.36 -5.43 -12.25
N THR A 423 9.18 -4.14 -11.97
CA THR A 423 7.85 -3.49 -11.91
C THR A 423 6.97 -3.77 -13.12
N PRO A 424 7.42 -3.65 -14.40
CA PRO A 424 6.56 -3.95 -15.56
C PRO A 424 6.10 -5.41 -15.58
N LEU A 425 6.99 -6.34 -15.21
CA LEU A 425 6.69 -7.76 -15.14
C LEU A 425 5.74 -8.08 -13.99
N ILE A 426 5.97 -7.51 -12.82
CA ILE A 426 5.14 -7.68 -11.63
C ILE A 426 3.72 -7.18 -11.89
N THR A 427 3.57 -5.97 -12.40
CA THR A 427 2.24 -5.38 -12.62
C THR A 427 1.44 -6.11 -13.70
N ASP A 428 2.08 -6.60 -14.76
CA ASP A 428 1.45 -7.46 -15.75
C ASP A 428 1.01 -8.81 -15.14
N ALA A 429 1.88 -9.41 -14.35
CA ALA A 429 1.60 -10.69 -13.69
C ALA A 429 0.52 -10.58 -12.59
N GLN A 430 0.46 -9.48 -11.85
CA GLN A 430 -0.63 -9.18 -10.92
C GLN A 430 -1.99 -9.15 -11.65
N ALA A 431 -2.05 -8.45 -12.78
CA ALA A 431 -3.26 -8.39 -13.58
C ALA A 431 -3.69 -9.77 -14.13
N LYS A 432 -2.73 -10.62 -14.50
CA LYS A 432 -2.96 -11.98 -15.02
C LYS A 432 -3.19 -13.04 -13.93
N GLY A 433 -2.88 -12.74 -12.67
CA GLY A 433 -2.88 -13.74 -11.60
C GLY A 433 -1.77 -14.79 -11.74
N THR A 434 -0.63 -14.43 -12.35
CA THR A 434 0.52 -15.31 -12.61
C THR A 434 1.72 -14.98 -11.74
N ILE A 435 1.48 -14.51 -10.52
CA ILE A 435 2.47 -14.11 -9.55
C ILE A 435 2.13 -14.69 -8.18
N GLY A 436 3.13 -14.99 -7.37
CA GLY A 436 3.00 -15.35 -5.97
C GLY A 436 4.24 -14.98 -5.19
N ALA A 437 4.14 -14.99 -3.86
CA ALA A 437 5.28 -14.67 -3.00
C ALA A 437 5.29 -15.51 -1.73
N ALA A 438 6.49 -15.66 -1.16
CA ALA A 438 6.69 -16.30 0.14
C ALA A 438 7.33 -15.32 1.11
N TRP A 439 6.87 -15.40 2.35
CA TRP A 439 7.43 -14.80 3.56
C TRP A 439 7.61 -15.92 4.56
N LEU A 440 8.87 -16.25 4.89
CA LEU A 440 9.22 -17.46 5.63
C LEU A 440 9.99 -17.11 6.88
N THR A 441 9.68 -17.82 7.97
CA THR A 441 10.40 -17.77 9.24
C THR A 441 10.81 -19.17 9.68
N THR A 442 11.56 -19.27 10.76
CA THR A 442 11.88 -20.57 11.37
C THR A 442 10.64 -21.33 11.86
N GLN A 443 9.54 -20.61 12.19
CA GLN A 443 8.26 -21.21 12.59
C GLN A 443 7.40 -21.61 11.38
N GLN A 444 7.52 -20.89 10.29
CA GLN A 444 6.86 -21.16 9.02
C GLN A 444 7.91 -21.26 7.91
N PRO A 445 8.71 -22.33 7.90
CA PRO A 445 9.91 -22.40 7.06
C PRO A 445 9.62 -22.73 5.59
N ARG A 446 8.38 -23.02 5.23
CA ARG A 446 7.99 -23.49 3.91
C ARG A 446 6.67 -22.87 3.46
N ARG A 447 6.58 -22.60 2.15
CA ARG A 447 5.34 -22.23 1.45
C ARG A 447 5.28 -22.90 0.10
N ASP A 448 4.13 -23.47 -0.23
CA ASP A 448 3.80 -24.02 -1.55
C ASP A 448 2.87 -23.05 -2.29
N ILE A 449 3.16 -22.77 -3.56
CA ILE A 449 2.38 -21.86 -4.40
C ILE A 449 2.04 -22.58 -5.70
N ALA A 450 0.75 -22.81 -5.97
CA ALA A 450 0.31 -23.29 -7.28
C ALA A 450 0.40 -22.15 -8.28
N LEU A 451 1.31 -22.27 -9.27
CA LEU A 451 1.56 -21.21 -10.25
C LEU A 451 1.87 -21.81 -11.63
N GLY A 452 0.99 -21.56 -12.59
CA GLY A 452 1.10 -22.20 -13.92
C GLY A 452 0.99 -23.72 -13.82
N ASN A 453 1.89 -24.43 -14.46
CA ASN A 453 1.90 -25.90 -14.52
C ASN A 453 2.60 -26.58 -13.34
N TYR A 454 2.97 -25.81 -12.30
CA TYR A 454 3.74 -26.32 -11.17
C TYR A 454 3.21 -25.85 -9.82
N VAL A 455 3.44 -26.66 -8.79
CA VAL A 455 3.54 -26.21 -7.42
C VAL A 455 4.98 -25.78 -7.20
N VAL A 456 5.17 -24.50 -6.90
CA VAL A 456 6.46 -23.91 -6.54
C VAL A 456 6.63 -24.08 -5.04
N ASN A 457 7.56 -24.91 -4.64
CA ASN A 457 7.89 -25.19 -3.26
C ASN A 457 9.03 -24.26 -2.84
N ILE A 458 8.79 -23.39 -1.88
CA ILE A 458 9.75 -22.41 -1.37
C ILE A 458 10.04 -22.72 0.08
N ASP A 459 11.30 -23.07 0.38
CA ASP A 459 11.80 -23.33 1.71
C ASP A 459 12.79 -22.26 2.13
N ILE A 460 12.86 -21.97 3.45
CA ILE A 460 13.97 -21.19 3.98
C ILE A 460 15.27 -21.94 3.72
N GLN A 461 16.31 -21.22 3.28
CA GLN A 461 17.58 -21.82 2.91
C GLN A 461 18.19 -22.57 4.09
N ARG A 462 18.50 -23.86 3.89
CA ARG A 462 19.18 -24.72 4.85
C ARG A 462 20.56 -25.10 4.32
N ASN A 463 21.57 -24.38 4.76
CA ASN A 463 22.95 -24.76 4.47
C ASN A 463 23.52 -25.52 5.67
N ARG A 464 24.13 -26.69 5.47
CA ARG A 464 24.76 -27.47 6.53
C ARG A 464 25.89 -26.73 7.25
N ARG A 465 26.46 -25.69 6.62
CA ARG A 465 27.61 -24.93 7.13
C ARG A 465 27.25 -23.61 7.79
N ASN A 466 26.04 -23.10 7.60
CA ASN A 466 25.58 -21.81 8.12
C ASN A 466 24.35 -21.99 9.01
N PRO A 467 24.13 -21.12 10.01
CA PRO A 467 22.88 -21.08 10.75
C PRO A 467 21.68 -20.93 9.79
N VAL A 468 20.55 -21.54 10.15
CA VAL A 468 19.31 -21.33 9.40
C VAL A 468 18.94 -19.84 9.50
N PRO A 469 18.70 -19.15 8.38
CA PRO A 469 18.28 -17.75 8.41
C PRO A 469 16.99 -17.57 9.23
N ALA A 470 16.88 -16.46 9.94
CA ALA A 470 15.68 -16.15 10.71
C ALA A 470 14.50 -15.81 9.80
N LEU A 471 14.77 -15.30 8.60
CA LEU A 471 13.80 -14.84 7.62
C LEU A 471 14.27 -15.13 6.20
N GLY A 472 13.37 -15.66 5.35
CA GLY A 472 13.57 -15.81 3.92
C GLY A 472 12.36 -15.30 3.14
N TYR A 473 12.57 -14.79 1.94
CA TYR A 473 11.47 -14.28 1.12
C TYR A 473 11.75 -14.43 -0.38
N ALA A 474 10.67 -14.57 -1.14
CA ALA A 474 10.76 -14.63 -2.59
C ALA A 474 9.47 -14.13 -3.26
N ILE A 475 9.63 -13.65 -4.50
CA ILE A 475 8.55 -13.40 -5.45
C ILE A 475 8.80 -14.28 -6.68
N VAL A 476 7.75 -14.92 -7.18
CA VAL A 476 7.79 -15.83 -8.34
C VAL A 476 6.79 -15.35 -9.36
N VAL A 477 7.22 -15.17 -10.59
CA VAL A 477 6.40 -14.77 -11.72
C VAL A 477 6.48 -15.83 -12.82
N SER A 478 5.33 -16.42 -13.17
CA SER A 478 5.21 -17.32 -14.33
C SER A 478 5.03 -16.49 -15.60
N VAL A 479 5.90 -16.67 -16.57
CA VAL A 479 5.88 -15.98 -17.88
C VAL A 479 5.57 -16.93 -19.04
N GLY A 480 5.47 -18.22 -18.76
CA GLY A 480 5.13 -19.27 -19.71
C GLY A 480 4.86 -20.58 -18.99
N PRO A 481 4.44 -21.64 -19.72
CA PRO A 481 4.11 -22.94 -19.11
C PRO A 481 5.23 -23.54 -18.26
N ASP A 482 6.49 -23.35 -18.70
CA ASP A 482 7.69 -23.89 -18.08
C ASP A 482 8.77 -22.82 -17.87
N GLU A 483 8.37 -21.54 -17.72
CA GLU A 483 9.29 -20.41 -17.66
C GLU A 483 8.89 -19.42 -16.57
N TYR A 484 9.87 -19.07 -15.71
CA TYR A 484 9.66 -18.24 -14.54
C TYR A 484 10.78 -17.21 -14.35
N PHE A 485 10.42 -16.07 -13.80
CA PHE A 485 11.34 -15.17 -13.12
C PHE A 485 11.12 -15.27 -11.62
N VAL A 486 12.22 -15.38 -10.88
CA VAL A 486 12.19 -15.49 -9.43
C VAL A 486 13.16 -14.46 -8.86
N ALA A 487 12.73 -13.73 -7.84
CA ALA A 487 13.63 -12.93 -7.04
C ALA A 487 13.46 -13.29 -5.57
N GLY A 488 14.57 -13.38 -4.82
CA GLY A 488 14.49 -13.79 -3.42
C GLY A 488 15.80 -13.64 -2.66
N ARG A 489 15.70 -13.87 -1.35
CA ARG A 489 16.81 -13.89 -0.38
C ARG A 489 16.58 -15.01 0.63
N ASP A 490 17.64 -15.73 0.98
CA ASP A 490 17.65 -16.76 2.03
C ASP A 490 16.62 -17.89 1.81
N VAL A 491 16.37 -18.25 0.55
CA VAL A 491 15.43 -19.32 0.18
C VAL A 491 16.01 -20.30 -0.82
N GLN A 492 15.47 -21.51 -0.82
CA GLN A 492 15.63 -22.51 -1.86
C GLN A 492 14.28 -22.82 -2.48
N ILE A 493 14.24 -23.11 -3.79
CA ILE A 493 12.99 -23.28 -4.53
C ILE A 493 13.07 -24.51 -5.41
N LEU A 494 12.06 -25.36 -5.29
CA LEU A 494 11.84 -26.55 -6.12
C LEU A 494 10.52 -26.41 -6.90
N PHE A 495 10.43 -27.07 -8.03
CA PHE A 495 9.23 -27.09 -8.87
C PHE A 495 8.68 -28.51 -8.97
N MET A 496 7.40 -28.68 -8.68
CA MET A 496 6.69 -29.95 -8.78
C MET A 496 5.58 -29.84 -9.82
N PRO A 497 5.56 -30.68 -10.88
CA PRO A 497 4.47 -30.66 -11.85
C PRO A 497 3.09 -30.88 -11.18
N ASN A 498 2.10 -30.06 -11.56
CA ASN A 498 0.72 -30.19 -11.08
C ASN A 498 -0.30 -30.40 -12.22
N THR A 499 0.20 -30.69 -13.42
CA THR A 499 -0.62 -30.96 -14.63
C THR A 499 -0.25 -32.31 -15.22
N PRO A 500 -1.13 -32.96 -16.00
CA PRO A 500 -0.83 -34.25 -16.64
C PRO A 500 0.45 -34.22 -17.50
N GLY A 501 1.15 -35.34 -17.56
CA GLY A 501 2.40 -35.51 -18.31
C GLY A 501 3.52 -36.08 -17.45
N PRO A 502 4.79 -35.92 -17.85
CA PRO A 502 5.92 -36.39 -17.07
C PRO A 502 5.93 -35.80 -15.66
N GLU A 503 6.23 -36.61 -14.65
CA GLU A 503 5.97 -36.31 -13.25
C GLU A 503 7.11 -35.54 -12.55
N ILE A 504 8.30 -35.53 -13.15
CA ILE A 504 9.48 -34.88 -12.56
C ILE A 504 9.85 -33.62 -13.35
N ALA A 505 10.06 -32.50 -12.63
CA ALA A 505 10.59 -31.28 -13.23
C ALA A 505 12.12 -31.22 -13.09
N GLY A 506 12.79 -30.81 -14.15
CA GLY A 506 14.23 -30.53 -14.17
C GLY A 506 14.52 -29.11 -14.61
N LEU A 507 15.71 -28.59 -14.26
CA LEU A 507 16.18 -27.28 -14.68
C LEU A 507 16.80 -27.37 -16.08
N ALA A 508 16.11 -26.84 -17.10
CA ALA A 508 16.65 -26.78 -18.48
C ALA A 508 17.71 -25.65 -18.59
N ARG A 509 17.46 -24.52 -17.93
CA ARG A 509 18.35 -23.36 -17.93
C ARG A 509 18.05 -22.47 -16.73
N VAL A 510 19.10 -22.04 -16.05
CA VAL A 510 19.01 -21.01 -14.98
C VAL A 510 20.06 -19.96 -15.26
N GLU A 511 19.64 -18.70 -15.18
CA GLU A 511 20.51 -17.53 -15.37
C GLU A 511 20.22 -16.49 -14.30
N THR A 512 21.26 -15.99 -13.67
CA THR A 512 21.16 -14.71 -12.93
C THR A 512 21.17 -13.55 -13.93
N GLY A 513 20.64 -12.40 -13.55
CA GLY A 513 20.68 -11.23 -14.42
C GLY A 513 19.93 -10.06 -13.84
N LYS A 514 19.60 -9.10 -14.70
CA LYS A 514 18.88 -7.86 -14.34
C LYS A 514 17.96 -7.42 -15.46
N PHE A 515 16.94 -6.63 -15.13
CA PHE A 515 16.17 -5.89 -16.13
C PHE A 515 16.76 -4.51 -16.33
N VAL A 516 16.93 -4.12 -17.60
CA VAL A 516 17.31 -2.76 -18.00
C VAL A 516 16.29 -2.31 -19.04
N ASP A 517 15.63 -1.19 -18.80
CA ASP A 517 14.57 -0.66 -19.66
C ASP A 517 13.49 -1.71 -20.02
N GLY A 518 13.10 -2.52 -19.02
CA GLY A 518 12.11 -3.59 -19.17
C GLY A 518 12.59 -4.82 -19.94
N LYS A 519 13.84 -4.90 -20.35
CA LYS A 519 14.43 -6.04 -21.05
C LYS A 519 15.33 -6.85 -20.13
N TRP A 520 15.19 -8.17 -20.16
CA TRP A 520 16.07 -9.08 -19.44
C TRP A 520 17.47 -9.06 -20.05
N ILE A 521 18.47 -8.81 -19.23
CA ILE A 521 19.89 -8.91 -19.58
C ILE A 521 20.46 -10.08 -18.77
N PRO A 522 20.72 -11.24 -19.42
CA PRO A 522 21.28 -12.38 -18.74
C PRO A 522 22.71 -12.10 -18.28
N GLY A 523 23.00 -12.58 -17.10
CA GLY A 523 24.35 -12.57 -16.51
C GLY A 523 24.97 -13.96 -16.55
N ARG A 524 25.27 -14.52 -15.38
CA ARG A 524 25.91 -15.82 -15.23
C ARG A 524 24.89 -16.97 -15.35
N ARG A 525 25.23 -18.04 -16.08
CA ARG A 525 24.51 -19.32 -15.97
C ARG A 525 24.84 -19.99 -14.64
N VAL A 526 23.83 -20.55 -14.02
CA VAL A 526 23.89 -21.21 -12.73
C VAL A 526 23.62 -22.70 -12.92
N ASN A 527 24.49 -23.55 -12.40
CA ASN A 527 24.36 -25.01 -12.45
C ASN A 527 25.32 -25.67 -11.43
N GLY A 528 25.26 -27.00 -11.29
CA GLY A 528 26.12 -27.72 -10.35
C GLY A 528 25.89 -27.28 -8.91
N ASP A 529 26.97 -26.97 -8.19
CA ASP A 529 26.94 -26.58 -6.77
C ASP A 529 26.28 -25.20 -6.50
N ASP A 530 26.00 -24.43 -7.56
CA ASP A 530 25.31 -23.15 -7.46
C ASP A 530 23.77 -23.30 -7.45
N VAL A 531 23.25 -24.52 -7.49
CA VAL A 531 21.83 -24.87 -7.36
C VAL A 531 21.63 -25.84 -6.20
N VAL A 532 20.37 -25.99 -5.72
CA VAL A 532 20.06 -27.01 -4.72
C VAL A 532 20.32 -28.39 -5.33
N LEU A 533 21.09 -29.20 -4.64
CA LEU A 533 21.31 -30.60 -4.97
C LEU A 533 20.74 -31.47 -3.86
N GLU A 534 19.73 -32.25 -4.18
CA GLU A 534 19.27 -33.34 -3.31
C GLU A 534 20.08 -34.59 -3.63
N TYR A 535 20.98 -34.97 -2.73
CA TYR A 535 21.84 -36.13 -2.93
C TYR A 535 21.08 -37.47 -2.81
N ASP A 536 19.95 -37.48 -2.09
CA ASP A 536 19.05 -38.65 -2.12
C ASP A 536 18.07 -38.54 -3.28
N GLN A 537 18.53 -38.95 -4.45
CA GLN A 537 17.74 -38.95 -5.70
C GLN A 537 16.48 -39.83 -5.60
N ALA A 538 16.52 -40.88 -4.80
CA ALA A 538 15.36 -41.77 -4.61
C ALA A 538 14.28 -41.07 -3.78
N ALA A 539 14.67 -40.35 -2.71
CA ALA A 539 13.74 -39.54 -1.89
C ALA A 539 13.16 -38.34 -2.68
N ALA A 540 13.95 -37.71 -3.55
CA ALA A 540 13.49 -36.66 -4.44
C ALA A 540 12.47 -37.19 -5.46
N ALA A 541 12.79 -38.28 -6.14
CA ALA A 541 11.93 -38.93 -7.13
C ALA A 541 10.60 -39.41 -6.53
N ALA A 542 10.62 -39.96 -5.29
CA ALA A 542 9.41 -40.36 -4.56
C ALA A 542 8.44 -39.20 -4.25
N LYS A 543 8.92 -37.96 -4.33
CA LYS A 543 8.13 -36.74 -4.16
C LYS A 543 7.80 -36.04 -5.48
N ASN A 544 8.08 -36.67 -6.63
CA ASN A 544 7.98 -36.08 -7.97
C ASN A 544 8.83 -34.80 -8.12
N GLN A 545 9.98 -34.74 -7.44
CA GLN A 545 10.93 -33.63 -7.47
C GLN A 545 12.20 -34.05 -8.20
N SER A 546 12.83 -33.11 -8.91
CA SER A 546 14.24 -33.30 -9.30
C SER A 546 15.15 -33.09 -8.10
N GLY A 547 16.37 -33.60 -8.15
CA GLY A 547 17.40 -33.28 -7.18
C GLY A 547 17.95 -31.84 -7.32
N SER A 548 17.37 -31.00 -8.17
CA SER A 548 17.90 -29.66 -8.49
C SER A 548 16.82 -28.58 -8.33
N GLY A 549 17.22 -27.44 -7.77
CA GLY A 549 16.35 -26.28 -7.56
C GLY A 549 17.15 -24.98 -7.48
N LEU A 550 16.49 -23.87 -7.26
CA LEU A 550 17.13 -22.56 -7.18
C LEU A 550 17.62 -22.29 -5.74
N ILE A 551 18.75 -21.58 -5.60
CA ILE A 551 19.26 -21.07 -4.33
C ILE A 551 19.36 -19.55 -4.39
N PHE A 552 18.93 -18.89 -3.31
CA PHE A 552 19.09 -17.45 -3.08
C PHE A 552 19.78 -17.24 -1.74
N GLY A 553 20.96 -16.61 -1.75
CA GLY A 553 21.77 -16.37 -0.56
C GLY A 553 21.41 -15.11 0.23
N ALA A 554 22.24 -14.80 1.24
CA ALA A 554 22.03 -13.74 2.22
C ALA A 554 22.46 -12.33 1.77
N ASP A 555 23.20 -12.18 0.68
CA ASP A 555 23.80 -10.89 0.27
C ASP A 555 22.77 -9.86 -0.22
N GLY A 556 21.53 -10.25 -0.30
CA GLY A 556 20.37 -9.46 -0.77
C GLY A 556 19.60 -10.20 -1.85
N PRO A 557 18.41 -9.73 -2.22
CA PRO A 557 17.62 -10.39 -3.24
C PRO A 557 18.32 -10.27 -4.60
N THR A 558 18.32 -11.38 -5.34
CA THR A 558 18.83 -11.47 -6.72
C THR A 558 17.71 -11.97 -7.64
N ILE A 559 17.82 -11.71 -8.94
CA ILE A 559 16.85 -12.19 -9.93
C ILE A 559 17.45 -13.37 -10.67
N GLN A 560 16.67 -14.45 -10.77
CA GLN A 560 16.99 -15.62 -11.60
C GLN A 560 15.87 -15.84 -12.62
N HIS A 561 16.27 -16.11 -13.86
CA HIS A 561 15.40 -16.59 -14.94
C HIS A 561 15.57 -18.09 -15.06
N VAL A 562 14.49 -18.86 -14.98
CA VAL A 562 14.51 -20.31 -15.03
C VAL A 562 13.60 -20.84 -16.13
N LYS A 563 14.11 -21.78 -16.92
CA LYS A 563 13.33 -22.66 -17.80
C LYS A 563 13.39 -24.07 -17.27
N LEU A 564 12.23 -24.69 -17.24
CA LEU A 564 12.05 -26.07 -16.79
C LEU A 564 11.88 -27.01 -17.98
N TYR A 565 12.08 -28.28 -17.73
CA TYR A 565 11.64 -29.40 -18.60
C TYR A 565 11.07 -30.49 -17.71
N ARG A 566 10.35 -31.42 -18.30
CA ARG A 566 9.75 -32.56 -17.56
C ARG A 566 10.24 -33.89 -18.12
N TYR A 567 10.41 -34.87 -17.23
CA TYR A 567 10.82 -36.22 -17.56
C TYR A 567 10.14 -37.26 -16.66
N HIS A 568 10.20 -38.56 -17.07
CA HIS A 568 9.67 -39.73 -16.35
C HIS A 568 10.75 -40.39 -15.52
#